data_c8157111fcfc6f18c77b50dc57407333
#
_entry.id   c8157111fcfc6f18c77b50dc57407333
#
_cell.length_a   1.000
_cell.length_b   1.000
_cell.length_c   1.000
_cell.angle_alpha   90.00
_cell.angle_beta   90.00
_cell.angle_gamma   90.00
#
_symmetry.space_group_name_H-M   'P 1'
#
loop_
_entity.id
_entity.type
_entity.pdbx_description
1 polymer ?
#
loop_
_entity_poly.entity_id
_entity_poly.type
_entity_poly.pdbx_seq_one_letter_code
_entity_poly.pdbx_strand_id
1 'polypeptide(L)'
;MATGRGTQVLEFMAPMTGTPNLDWIRHTLGLADESWETIEARARLSRPGANGVVYLPYASPGGERAPFVDTNASASWMGMSLTTTPEDVLRSVYEGVALSLADCVAHLAMTGDLVVSGGGFRSDLVCEILADVTGQCVVRQSAPEAGARGA
;
A
#
# COMPACT_ATOMS: atom_id res chain seq x y z
N MET A 1 -18.26 7.22 -11.71
CA MET A 1 -19.59 6.59 -11.47
C MET A 1 -20.55 7.65 -10.93
N ALA A 2 -21.84 7.59 -11.29
CA ALA A 2 -22.85 8.48 -10.70
C ALA A 2 -23.17 8.05 -9.27
N THR A 3 -23.27 8.99 -8.34
CA THR A 3 -23.53 8.70 -6.91
C THR A 3 -25.02 8.56 -6.58
N GLY A 4 -25.92 8.81 -7.54
CA GLY A 4 -27.36 8.93 -7.28
C GLY A 4 -27.76 10.22 -6.54
N ARG A 5 -26.81 11.11 -6.26
CA ARG A 5 -27.05 12.39 -5.57
C ARG A 5 -26.83 13.57 -6.54
N GLY A 6 -27.83 13.85 -7.38
CA GLY A 6 -27.77 14.98 -8.32
C GLY A 6 -26.64 14.84 -9.33
N THR A 7 -25.82 15.87 -9.49
CA THR A 7 -24.69 15.93 -10.45
C THR A 7 -23.37 15.42 -9.90
N GLN A 8 -23.35 14.88 -8.68
CA GLN A 8 -22.12 14.37 -8.08
C GLN A 8 -21.66 13.09 -8.78
N VAL A 9 -20.37 13.01 -9.07
CA VAL A 9 -19.71 11.85 -9.63
C VAL A 9 -18.70 11.30 -8.62
N LEU A 10 -18.53 9.99 -8.59
CA LEU A 10 -17.50 9.32 -7.86
C LEU A 10 -16.39 8.94 -8.84
N GLU A 11 -15.19 9.49 -8.63
CA GLU A 11 -13.98 9.01 -9.26
C GLU A 11 -13.31 8.00 -8.32
N PHE A 12 -12.80 6.92 -8.84
CA PHE A 12 -12.06 5.95 -8.05
C PHE A 12 -10.97 5.29 -8.87
N MET A 13 -9.89 4.93 -8.18
CA MET A 13 -8.84 4.06 -8.69
C MET A 13 -8.73 2.84 -7.79
N ALA A 14 -8.51 1.68 -8.40
CA ALA A 14 -8.41 0.43 -7.67
C ALA A 14 -7.23 -0.39 -8.23
N PRO A 15 -6.05 -0.27 -7.63
CA PRO A 15 -4.92 -1.14 -7.95
C PRO A 15 -5.34 -2.61 -7.87
N MET A 16 -4.72 -3.45 -8.70
CA MET A 16 -5.02 -4.88 -8.72
C MET A 16 -4.63 -5.57 -7.42
N THR A 17 -3.50 -5.16 -6.83
CA THR A 17 -3.04 -5.66 -5.54
C THR A 17 -2.58 -4.51 -4.65
N GLY A 18 -3.08 -4.50 -3.42
CA GLY A 18 -2.63 -3.59 -2.36
C GLY A 18 -1.98 -4.40 -1.26
N THR A 19 -2.63 -4.45 -0.09
CA THR A 19 -2.15 -5.17 1.09
C THR A 19 -1.94 -6.69 0.93
N PRO A 20 -2.53 -7.43 -0.03
CA PRO A 20 -2.11 -8.80 -0.29
C PRO A 20 -0.61 -8.98 -0.57
N ASN A 21 0.08 -7.93 -1.02
CA ASN A 21 1.55 -7.93 -1.11
C ASN A 21 2.21 -8.15 0.27
N LEU A 22 1.62 -7.60 1.34
CA LEU A 22 2.15 -7.76 2.71
C LEU A 22 1.94 -9.20 3.21
N ASP A 23 0.78 -9.81 2.93
CA ASP A 23 0.55 -11.22 3.25
C ASP A 23 1.53 -12.12 2.49
N TRP A 24 1.72 -11.85 1.21
CA TRP A 24 2.62 -12.62 0.38
C TRP A 24 4.08 -12.54 0.86
N ILE A 25 4.61 -11.36 1.16
CA ILE A 25 5.99 -11.23 1.64
C ILE A 25 6.18 -11.88 3.02
N ARG A 26 5.18 -11.77 3.90
CA ARG A 26 5.16 -12.43 5.20
C ARG A 26 5.37 -13.94 5.05
N HIS A 27 4.63 -14.58 4.15
CA HIS A 27 4.79 -16.01 3.87
C HIS A 27 6.14 -16.32 3.21
N THR A 28 6.56 -15.50 2.26
CA THR A 28 7.81 -15.69 1.52
C THR A 28 9.05 -15.63 2.43
N LEU A 29 9.02 -14.79 3.46
CA LEU A 29 10.10 -14.66 4.44
C LEU A 29 9.97 -15.65 5.61
N GLY A 30 8.99 -16.58 5.58
CA GLY A 30 8.79 -17.55 6.67
C GLY A 30 8.25 -16.93 7.95
N LEU A 31 7.55 -15.80 7.87
CA LEU A 31 7.01 -15.05 9.01
C LEU A 31 5.49 -15.25 9.17
N ALA A 32 4.94 -16.31 8.58
CA ALA A 32 3.49 -16.53 8.54
C ALA A 32 2.86 -16.65 9.94
N ASP A 33 3.61 -17.14 10.92
CA ASP A 33 3.14 -17.34 12.28
C ASP A 33 3.37 -16.11 13.19
N GLU A 34 4.08 -15.10 12.71
CA GLU A 34 4.33 -13.87 13.46
C GLU A 34 3.10 -12.96 13.47
N SER A 35 2.93 -12.18 14.54
CA SER A 35 1.88 -11.16 14.57
C SER A 35 2.21 -9.98 13.64
N TRP A 36 1.18 -9.24 13.21
CA TRP A 36 1.39 -8.06 12.37
C TRP A 36 2.21 -6.98 13.07
N GLU A 37 2.06 -6.85 14.39
CA GLU A 37 2.86 -5.93 15.21
C GLU A 37 4.34 -6.30 15.16
N THR A 38 4.66 -7.60 15.26
CA THR A 38 6.05 -8.11 15.15
C THR A 38 6.61 -7.85 13.76
N ILE A 39 5.84 -8.12 12.72
CA ILE A 39 6.25 -7.91 11.33
C ILE A 39 6.53 -6.43 11.05
N GLU A 40 5.64 -5.55 11.52
CA GLU A 40 5.83 -4.11 11.37
C GLU A 40 7.06 -3.63 12.16
N ALA A 41 7.26 -4.12 13.38
CA ALA A 41 8.44 -3.81 14.17
C ALA A 41 9.74 -4.22 13.44
N ARG A 42 9.74 -5.38 12.78
CA ARG A 42 10.88 -5.81 11.95
C ARG A 42 11.09 -4.90 10.74
N ALA A 43 10.03 -4.53 10.01
CA ALA A 43 10.15 -3.60 8.89
C ALA A 43 10.75 -2.25 9.33
N ARG A 44 10.46 -1.81 10.55
CA ARG A 44 11.00 -0.58 11.14
C ARG A 44 12.49 -0.65 11.50
N LEU A 45 13.10 -1.83 11.54
CA LEU A 45 14.56 -1.97 11.72
C LEU A 45 15.33 -1.49 10.48
N SER A 46 14.72 -1.54 9.31
CA SER A 46 15.25 -0.89 8.12
C SER A 46 14.87 0.60 8.11
N ARG A 47 15.80 1.45 7.71
CA ARG A 47 15.56 2.89 7.60
C ARG A 47 14.59 3.22 6.44
N PRO A 48 13.93 4.40 6.45
CA PRO A 48 13.18 4.89 5.30
C PRO A 48 13.99 4.84 4.00
N GLY A 49 13.34 4.38 2.93
CA GLY A 49 13.99 4.08 1.66
C GLY A 49 14.61 2.69 1.58
N ALA A 50 14.35 1.81 2.58
CA ALA A 50 14.72 0.38 2.60
C ALA A 50 16.17 0.13 2.15
N ASN A 51 17.10 0.98 2.57
CA ASN A 51 18.52 0.96 2.16
C ASN A 51 18.74 0.93 0.63
N GLY A 52 17.82 1.53 -0.14
CA GLY A 52 17.87 1.60 -1.60
C GLY A 52 17.17 0.44 -2.30
N VAL A 53 16.53 -0.45 -1.56
CA VAL A 53 15.69 -1.52 -2.15
C VAL A 53 14.34 -0.94 -2.51
N VAL A 54 13.94 -1.04 -3.76
CA VAL A 54 12.64 -0.58 -4.28
C VAL A 54 11.82 -1.79 -4.71
N TYR A 55 10.57 -1.84 -4.27
CA TYR A 55 9.61 -2.85 -4.65
C TYR A 55 8.49 -2.27 -5.52
N LEU A 56 8.23 -2.91 -6.66
CA LEU A 56 7.06 -2.64 -7.49
C LEU A 56 5.93 -3.62 -7.11
N PRO A 57 4.78 -3.14 -6.60
CA PRO A 57 3.78 -4.01 -5.96
C PRO A 57 2.78 -4.64 -6.95
N TYR A 58 3.16 -4.85 -8.21
CA TYR A 58 2.27 -5.34 -9.25
C TYR A 58 2.21 -6.87 -9.28
N ALA A 59 1.88 -7.48 -8.14
CA ALA A 59 1.92 -8.93 -7.94
C ALA A 59 0.69 -9.69 -8.49
N SER A 60 -0.24 -8.99 -9.14
CA SER A 60 -1.39 -9.64 -9.77
C SER A 60 -0.97 -10.40 -11.04
N PRO A 61 -1.40 -11.66 -11.25
CA PRO A 61 -1.20 -12.35 -12.52
C PRO A 61 -1.86 -11.65 -13.73
N GLY A 62 -2.83 -10.76 -13.48
CA GLY A 62 -3.51 -9.97 -14.51
C GLY A 62 -2.88 -8.61 -14.77
N GLY A 63 -1.67 -8.36 -14.24
CA GLY A 63 -0.99 -7.07 -14.37
C GLY A 63 -1.57 -5.99 -13.47
N GLU A 64 -1.58 -4.74 -13.96
CA GLU A 64 -2.07 -3.57 -13.22
C GLU A 64 -3.14 -2.83 -14.04
N ARG A 65 -4.05 -2.14 -13.35
CA ARG A 65 -5.15 -1.35 -13.95
C ARG A 65 -5.28 0.07 -13.41
N ALA A 66 -4.57 0.41 -12.35
CA ALA A 66 -4.59 1.74 -11.76
C ALA A 66 -3.24 2.07 -11.07
N PRO A 67 -2.70 3.30 -11.27
CA PRO A 67 -3.24 4.36 -12.11
C PRO A 67 -3.00 4.20 -13.62
N PHE A 68 -2.28 3.17 -14.04
CA PHE A 68 -2.02 2.82 -15.44
C PHE A 68 -2.58 1.41 -15.74
N VAL A 69 -2.72 1.09 -17.03
CA VAL A 69 -3.16 -0.24 -17.46
C VAL A 69 -2.03 -0.93 -18.20
N ASP A 70 -1.52 -2.01 -17.63
CA ASP A 70 -0.54 -2.90 -18.27
C ASP A 70 -0.75 -4.34 -17.76
N THR A 71 -1.20 -5.21 -18.65
CA THR A 71 -1.43 -6.62 -18.35
C THR A 71 -0.16 -7.44 -18.14
N ASN A 72 1.02 -6.88 -18.49
CA ASN A 72 2.32 -7.50 -18.30
C ASN A 72 3.07 -6.95 -17.07
N ALA A 73 2.47 -5.98 -16.36
CA ALA A 73 3.07 -5.47 -15.13
C ALA A 73 3.25 -6.63 -14.14
N SER A 74 4.42 -6.70 -13.52
CA SER A 74 4.73 -7.74 -12.55
C SER A 74 5.49 -7.17 -11.36
N ALA A 75 5.36 -7.83 -10.21
CA ALA A 75 6.13 -7.47 -9.03
C ALA A 75 7.62 -7.66 -9.27
N SER A 76 8.42 -6.73 -8.79
CA SER A 76 9.87 -6.83 -8.92
C SER A 76 10.59 -6.03 -7.83
N TRP A 77 11.81 -6.44 -7.53
CA TRP A 77 12.72 -5.67 -6.70
C TRP A 77 13.88 -5.12 -7.52
N MET A 78 14.30 -3.92 -7.16
CA MET A 78 15.49 -3.26 -7.68
C MET A 78 16.37 -2.79 -6.51
N GLY A 79 17.65 -2.58 -6.77
CA GLY A 79 18.58 -2.05 -5.78
C GLY A 79 19.07 -3.08 -4.74
N MET A 80 18.76 -4.36 -4.91
CA MET A 80 19.26 -5.41 -4.00
C MET A 80 20.75 -5.68 -4.21
N SER A 81 21.43 -6.00 -3.12
CA SER A 81 22.84 -6.36 -3.09
C SER A 81 23.09 -7.49 -2.08
N LEU A 82 24.33 -7.94 -1.96
CA LEU A 82 24.70 -8.95 -0.95
C LEU A 82 24.57 -8.44 0.50
N THR A 83 24.44 -7.14 0.69
CA THR A 83 24.23 -6.54 2.02
C THR A 83 22.76 -6.27 2.33
N THR A 84 21.84 -6.55 1.40
CA THR A 84 20.40 -6.39 1.62
C THR A 84 19.92 -7.37 2.68
N THR A 85 19.23 -6.87 3.70
CA THR A 85 18.69 -7.68 4.79
C THR A 85 17.22 -8.07 4.53
N PRO A 86 16.69 -9.11 5.20
CA PRO A 86 15.26 -9.42 5.15
C PRO A 86 14.37 -8.25 5.58
N GLU A 87 14.84 -7.42 6.52
CA GLU A 87 14.14 -6.23 7.00
C GLU A 87 14.07 -5.14 5.93
N ASP A 88 15.11 -5.00 5.08
CA ASP A 88 15.10 -4.09 3.92
C ASP A 88 14.08 -4.56 2.89
N VAL A 89 14.06 -5.86 2.58
CA VAL A 89 13.08 -6.45 1.66
C VAL A 89 11.67 -6.26 2.20
N LEU A 90 11.45 -6.54 3.48
CA LEU A 90 10.14 -6.39 4.12
C LEU A 90 9.68 -4.92 4.07
N ARG A 91 10.54 -3.98 4.48
CA ARG A 91 10.23 -2.55 4.45
C ARG A 91 9.93 -2.06 3.04
N SER A 92 10.69 -2.49 2.04
CA SER A 92 10.47 -2.08 0.65
C SER A 92 9.07 -2.45 0.15
N VAL A 93 8.48 -3.55 0.64
CA VAL A 93 7.09 -3.93 0.29
C VAL A 93 6.08 -2.96 0.92
N TYR A 94 6.26 -2.56 2.18
CA TYR A 94 5.43 -1.52 2.81
C TYR A 94 5.50 -0.21 2.03
N GLU A 95 6.71 0.22 1.66
CA GLU A 95 6.94 1.44 0.89
C GLU A 95 6.35 1.35 -0.51
N GLY A 96 6.56 0.23 -1.22
CA GLY A 96 6.02 0.02 -2.56
C GLY A 96 4.49 0.08 -2.61
N VAL A 97 3.83 -0.55 -1.63
CA VAL A 97 2.35 -0.48 -1.50
C VAL A 97 1.90 0.94 -1.23
N ALA A 98 2.53 1.65 -0.30
CA ALA A 98 2.16 3.03 0.02
C ALA A 98 2.42 3.99 -1.15
N LEU A 99 3.55 3.84 -1.87
CA LEU A 99 3.86 4.62 -3.06
C LEU A 99 2.87 4.40 -4.20
N SER A 100 2.44 3.16 -4.43
CA SER A 100 1.40 2.85 -5.44
C SER A 100 0.06 3.50 -5.07
N LEU A 101 -0.30 3.53 -3.80
CA LEU A 101 -1.49 4.24 -3.33
C LEU A 101 -1.34 5.77 -3.49
N ALA A 102 -0.17 6.32 -3.18
CA ALA A 102 0.12 7.73 -3.36
C ALA A 102 0.04 8.15 -4.82
N ASP A 103 0.48 7.29 -5.75
CA ASP A 103 0.35 7.53 -7.18
C ASP A 103 -1.13 7.60 -7.61
N CYS A 104 -1.98 6.71 -7.10
CA CYS A 104 -3.43 6.80 -7.31
C CYS A 104 -4.03 8.09 -6.74
N VAL A 105 -3.62 8.50 -5.54
CA VAL A 105 -4.06 9.76 -4.90
C VAL A 105 -3.68 10.97 -5.76
N ALA A 106 -2.46 10.98 -6.29
CA ALA A 106 -1.98 12.06 -7.15
C ALA A 106 -2.79 12.16 -8.46
N HIS A 107 -3.15 11.02 -9.06
CA HIS A 107 -3.97 10.99 -10.29
C HIS A 107 -5.42 11.43 -10.06
N LEU A 108 -5.96 11.19 -8.86
CA LEU A 108 -7.29 11.68 -8.47
C LEU A 108 -7.29 13.16 -8.07
N ALA A 109 -6.13 13.82 -8.06
CA ALA A 109 -5.95 15.21 -7.65
C ALA A 109 -6.62 15.52 -6.30
N MET A 110 -6.60 14.56 -5.38
CA MET A 110 -7.20 14.71 -4.06
C MET A 110 -6.45 15.75 -3.23
N THR A 111 -7.20 16.58 -2.52
CA THR A 111 -6.66 17.60 -1.61
C THR A 111 -7.30 17.46 -0.24
N GLY A 112 -6.55 17.83 0.81
CA GLY A 112 -7.01 17.73 2.19
C GLY A 112 -6.62 16.40 2.84
N ASP A 113 -7.34 16.02 3.89
CA ASP A 113 -7.05 14.81 4.64
C ASP A 113 -7.40 13.55 3.86
N LEU A 114 -6.53 12.54 3.89
CA LEU A 114 -6.80 11.21 3.36
C LEU A 114 -7.53 10.37 4.41
N VAL A 115 -8.82 10.21 4.22
CA VAL A 115 -9.62 9.33 5.09
C VAL A 115 -9.45 7.89 4.61
N VAL A 116 -8.84 7.05 5.44
CA VAL A 116 -8.53 5.66 5.11
C VAL A 116 -9.33 4.67 5.96
N SER A 117 -9.69 3.54 5.38
CA SER A 117 -10.40 2.45 6.05
C SER A 117 -10.00 1.09 5.49
N GLY A 118 -10.25 0.03 6.25
CA GLY A 118 -9.94 -1.34 5.85
C GLY A 118 -8.71 -1.94 6.56
N GLY A 119 -8.51 -3.26 6.35
CA GLY A 119 -7.54 -4.05 7.11
C GLY A 119 -6.10 -3.57 6.96
N GLY A 120 -5.70 -3.16 5.76
CA GLY A 120 -4.33 -2.72 5.49
C GLY A 120 -3.93 -1.43 6.21
N PHE A 121 -4.91 -0.57 6.46
CA PHE A 121 -4.67 0.67 7.21
C PHE A 121 -4.71 0.49 8.73
N ARG A 122 -4.78 -0.74 9.24
CA ARG A 122 -4.48 -1.05 10.64
C ARG A 122 -2.97 -0.91 10.92
N SER A 123 -2.13 -1.07 9.91
CA SER A 123 -0.70 -0.82 10.00
C SER A 123 -0.41 0.67 10.19
N ASP A 124 0.29 0.99 11.27
CA ASP A 124 0.79 2.34 11.51
C ASP A 124 1.84 2.72 10.48
N LEU A 125 2.71 1.78 10.12
CA LEU A 125 3.78 2.00 9.16
C LEU A 125 3.25 2.37 7.76
N VAL A 126 2.20 1.69 7.27
CA VAL A 126 1.56 2.04 5.99
C VAL A 126 1.00 3.46 6.02
N CYS A 127 0.32 3.83 7.12
CA CYS A 127 -0.26 5.17 7.26
C CYS A 127 0.80 6.26 7.36
N GLU A 128 1.87 6.02 8.11
CA GLU A 128 3.02 6.94 8.23
C GLU A 128 3.68 7.16 6.87
N ILE A 129 4.03 6.08 6.16
CA ILE A 129 4.65 6.20 4.82
C ILE A 129 3.71 6.93 3.86
N LEU A 130 2.41 6.60 3.87
CA LEU A 130 1.44 7.28 3.00
C LEU A 130 1.35 8.78 3.31
N ALA A 131 1.34 9.16 4.58
CA ALA A 131 1.37 10.57 4.98
C ALA A 131 2.65 11.27 4.51
N ASP A 132 3.80 10.63 4.69
CA ASP A 132 5.11 11.18 4.30
C ASP A 132 5.21 11.39 2.79
N VAL A 133 4.76 10.41 1.98
CA VAL A 133 4.90 10.50 0.51
C VAL A 133 3.87 11.38 -0.15
N THR A 134 2.69 11.57 0.47
CA THR A 134 1.63 12.44 -0.06
C THR A 134 1.71 13.85 0.50
N GLY A 135 2.34 14.04 1.64
CA GLY A 135 2.32 15.29 2.40
C GLY A 135 0.94 15.63 2.97
N GLN A 136 0.03 14.67 3.04
CA GLN A 136 -1.33 14.84 3.52
C GLN A 136 -1.53 14.14 4.88
N CYS A 137 -2.44 14.66 5.69
CA CYS A 137 -2.83 14.00 6.92
C CYS A 137 -3.62 12.72 6.60
N VAL A 138 -3.20 11.59 7.17
CA VAL A 138 -3.92 10.31 7.05
C VAL A 138 -4.79 10.10 8.27
N VAL A 139 -6.10 10.07 8.06
CA VAL A 139 -7.10 9.92 9.11
C VAL A 139 -7.75 8.54 9.01
N ARG A 140 -7.59 7.73 10.02
CA ARG A 140 -8.28 6.43 10.09
C ARG A 140 -9.72 6.61 10.50
N GLN A 141 -10.62 5.99 9.76
CA GLN A 141 -12.01 5.90 10.16
C GLN A 141 -12.13 4.86 11.27
N SER A 142 -12.65 5.29 12.43
CA SER A 142 -12.79 4.43 13.62
C SER A 142 -13.91 3.38 13.50
N ALA A 143 -14.72 3.43 12.43
CA ALA A 143 -15.82 2.50 12.26
C ALA A 143 -15.31 1.16 11.70
N PRO A 144 -15.49 0.03 12.41
CA PRO A 144 -15.23 -1.28 11.83
C PRO A 144 -16.16 -1.49 10.64
N GLU A 145 -15.65 -2.17 9.59
CA GLU A 145 -16.42 -2.56 8.41
C GLU A 145 -17.07 -1.37 7.65
N ALA A 146 -16.32 -0.28 7.43
CA ALA A 146 -16.82 0.90 6.71
C ALA A 146 -17.41 0.54 5.33
N GLY A 147 -16.85 -0.46 4.63
CA GLY A 147 -17.36 -0.97 3.36
C GLY A 147 -18.74 -1.61 3.47
N ALA A 148 -19.04 -2.30 4.58
CA ALA A 148 -20.33 -2.94 4.80
C ALA A 148 -21.44 -1.94 5.19
N ARG A 149 -21.07 -0.75 5.66
CA ARG A 149 -22.03 0.30 6.03
C ARG A 149 -22.53 1.14 4.86
N GLY A 150 -21.85 1.05 3.71
CA GLY A 150 -22.21 1.76 2.49
C GLY A 150 -23.05 0.94 1.51
N ALA A 151 -23.37 -0.30 1.86
CA ALA A 151 -24.16 -1.21 1.04
C ALA A 151 -25.65 -1.14 1.36
#